data_1fe16117d6fe3e510014a0bbea38b3e4
#
_entry.id   1fe16117d6fe3e510014a0bbea38b3e4
#
_cell.length_a   1.000
_cell.length_b   1.000
_cell.length_c   1.000
_cell.angle_alpha   90.00
_cell.angle_beta   90.00
_cell.angle_gamma   90.00
#
_symmetry.space_group_name_H-M   'P 1'
#
loop_
_entity.id
_entity.type
_entity.pdbx_description
1 polymer ?
#
loop_
_entity_poly.entity_id
_entity_poly.type
_entity_poly.pdbx_seq_one_letter_code
_entity_poly.pdbx_strand_id
1 'polypeptide(L)'
;MAEAPPPPSPRKGMGPDDKRLMWLVVIAAWMVLAAWAVMALRPRLPWRPGRPTAAPSGRYERVREFVPPLALRLESRTVARPAGVAAPGERPAAERAAARLKELAPPGTVVYVELEPRSGERESAAAPASLWLPPADAARQGPFPYEQSRLIGAILVQEGLVAVDPDQAYLYKNEFQMLEDDARRHRRGLWAAP
;
A
#
# COMPACT_ATOMS: atom_id res chain seq x y z
N MET A 1 21.34 -73.10 -36.33
CA MET A 1 20.54 -73.02 -35.04
C MET A 1 20.82 -71.68 -34.42
N ALA A 2 19.84 -70.78 -34.43
CA ALA A 2 19.96 -69.48 -33.84
C ALA A 2 19.38 -69.54 -32.41
N GLU A 3 20.19 -69.21 -31.44
CA GLU A 3 19.86 -69.19 -30.01
C GLU A 3 18.88 -68.04 -29.71
N ALA A 4 17.76 -68.38 -29.11
CA ALA A 4 16.72 -67.39 -28.75
C ALA A 4 17.22 -66.41 -27.66
N PRO A 5 16.88 -65.08 -27.73
CA PRO A 5 17.33 -64.11 -26.75
C PRO A 5 16.72 -64.40 -25.36
N PRO A 6 17.47 -64.17 -24.29
CA PRO A 6 16.99 -64.41 -22.92
C PRO A 6 15.75 -63.55 -22.58
N PRO A 7 14.85 -64.05 -21.76
CA PRO A 7 13.63 -63.32 -21.36
C PRO A 7 14.00 -62.07 -20.56
N PRO A 8 13.21 -60.95 -20.70
CA PRO A 8 13.46 -59.73 -19.98
C PRO A 8 13.31 -59.96 -18.45
N SER A 9 14.27 -59.47 -17.71
CA SER A 9 14.27 -59.56 -16.24
C SER A 9 13.03 -58.89 -15.64
N PRO A 10 12.41 -59.46 -14.59
CA PRO A 10 11.24 -58.88 -13.96
C PRO A 10 11.58 -57.51 -13.35
N ARG A 11 10.83 -56.50 -13.76
CA ARG A 11 10.96 -55.14 -13.17
C ARG A 11 10.72 -55.26 -11.66
N LYS A 12 11.75 -54.93 -10.87
CA LYS A 12 11.64 -54.82 -9.41
C LYS A 12 10.51 -53.86 -9.05
N GLY A 13 9.41 -54.36 -8.54
CA GLY A 13 8.32 -53.55 -8.04
C GLY A 13 8.81 -52.68 -6.88
N MET A 14 8.36 -51.45 -6.84
CA MET A 14 8.68 -50.47 -5.81
C MET A 14 8.29 -51.03 -4.42
N GLY A 15 9.23 -51.10 -3.49
CA GLY A 15 9.05 -51.61 -2.14
C GLY A 15 8.06 -50.73 -1.34
N PRO A 16 7.47 -51.26 -0.25
CA PRO A 16 6.54 -50.49 0.60
C PRO A 16 7.18 -49.23 1.18
N ASP A 17 8.48 -49.20 1.44
CA ASP A 17 9.23 -48.08 1.97
C ASP A 17 9.48 -47.00 0.90
N ASP A 18 9.69 -47.38 -0.35
CA ASP A 18 9.81 -46.45 -1.47
C ASP A 18 8.48 -45.69 -1.71
N LYS A 19 7.35 -46.35 -1.53
CA LYS A 19 6.02 -45.72 -1.64
C LYS A 19 5.79 -44.68 -0.51
N ARG A 20 6.21 -44.99 0.71
CA ARG A 20 6.13 -44.06 1.83
C ARG A 20 7.00 -42.83 1.62
N LEU A 21 8.24 -43.01 1.15
CA LEU A 21 9.15 -41.94 0.83
C LEU A 21 8.60 -41.04 -0.29
N MET A 22 8.03 -41.64 -1.33
CA MET A 22 7.39 -40.90 -2.41
C MET A 22 6.21 -40.04 -1.93
N TRP A 23 5.36 -40.59 -1.04
CA TRP A 23 4.25 -39.84 -0.48
C TRP A 23 4.71 -38.66 0.40
N LEU A 24 5.78 -38.83 1.17
CA LEU A 24 6.36 -37.75 1.98
C LEU A 24 6.90 -36.62 1.11
N VAL A 25 7.56 -36.94 -0.01
CA VAL A 25 8.05 -35.94 -0.96
C VAL A 25 6.89 -35.20 -1.63
N VAL A 26 5.82 -35.90 -2.01
CA VAL A 26 4.63 -35.26 -2.60
C VAL A 26 3.95 -34.33 -1.61
N ILE A 27 3.78 -34.75 -0.35
CA ILE A 27 3.18 -33.91 0.70
C ILE A 27 4.06 -32.68 0.97
N ALA A 28 5.39 -32.84 1.05
CA ALA A 28 6.30 -31.71 1.25
C ALA A 28 6.23 -30.71 0.07
N ALA A 29 6.18 -31.20 -1.17
CA ALA A 29 6.03 -30.35 -2.34
C ALA A 29 4.68 -29.59 -2.35
N TRP A 30 3.60 -30.23 -1.95
CA TRP A 30 2.29 -29.60 -1.80
C TRP A 30 2.26 -28.54 -0.69
N MET A 31 2.94 -28.78 0.45
CA MET A 31 3.05 -27.79 1.52
C MET A 31 3.84 -26.56 1.06
N VAL A 32 4.93 -26.76 0.31
CA VAL A 32 5.71 -25.63 -0.24
C VAL A 32 4.88 -24.84 -1.25
N LEU A 33 4.17 -25.51 -2.15
CA LEU A 33 3.27 -24.86 -3.11
C LEU A 33 2.11 -24.11 -2.42
N ALA A 34 1.51 -24.70 -1.39
CA ALA A 34 0.47 -24.06 -0.60
C ALA A 34 0.99 -22.84 0.15
N ALA A 35 2.17 -22.92 0.76
CA ALA A 35 2.82 -21.79 1.42
C ALA A 35 3.14 -20.67 0.41
N TRP A 36 3.60 -21.03 -0.78
CA TRP A 36 3.89 -20.08 -1.87
C TRP A 36 2.60 -19.44 -2.40
N ALA A 37 1.53 -20.22 -2.58
CA ALA A 37 0.21 -19.72 -2.99
C ALA A 37 -0.39 -18.79 -1.92
N VAL A 38 -0.28 -19.11 -0.64
CA VAL A 38 -0.69 -18.23 0.47
C VAL A 38 0.14 -16.94 0.49
N MET A 39 1.44 -17.01 0.18
CA MET A 39 2.31 -15.85 0.12
C MET A 39 2.04 -14.98 -1.12
N ALA A 40 1.71 -15.61 -2.26
CA ALA A 40 1.37 -14.93 -3.52
C ALA A 40 -0.06 -14.37 -3.52
N LEU A 41 -0.99 -15.08 -2.86
CA LEU A 41 -2.40 -14.67 -2.71
C LEU A 41 -2.67 -13.85 -1.45
N ARG A 42 -1.64 -13.54 -0.63
CA ARG A 42 -1.86 -12.57 0.45
C ARG A 42 -2.46 -11.33 -0.19
N PRO A 43 -3.76 -11.07 -0.01
CA PRO A 43 -4.32 -9.82 -0.44
C PRO A 43 -3.41 -8.77 0.19
N ARG A 44 -2.96 -7.79 -0.59
CA ARG A 44 -2.29 -6.62 -0.06
C ARG A 44 -3.31 -5.98 0.87
N LEU A 45 -3.35 -6.46 2.11
CA LEU A 45 -4.23 -5.89 3.13
C LEU A 45 -3.93 -4.40 3.12
N PRO A 46 -4.91 -3.55 2.80
CA PRO A 46 -4.68 -2.12 2.86
C PRO A 46 -4.18 -1.82 4.27
N TRP A 47 -3.03 -1.12 4.34
CA TRP A 47 -2.52 -0.65 5.60
C TRP A 47 -3.65 0.05 6.37
N ARG A 48 -3.88 -0.38 7.61
CA ARG A 48 -4.86 0.23 8.50
C ARG A 48 -4.10 0.98 9.57
N PRO A 49 -4.20 2.32 9.59
CA PRO A 49 -3.56 3.12 10.63
C PRO A 49 -4.11 2.76 11.99
N GLY A 50 -3.23 2.71 12.98
CA GLY A 50 -3.63 2.65 14.38
C GLY A 50 -4.47 3.89 14.74
N ARG A 51 -5.37 3.75 15.70
CA ARG A 51 -6.17 4.86 16.21
C ARG A 51 -5.23 5.88 16.87
N PRO A 52 -5.26 7.18 16.48
CA PRO A 52 -4.47 8.18 17.16
C PRO A 52 -4.90 8.28 18.63
N THR A 53 -3.91 8.45 19.51
CA THR A 53 -4.15 8.53 20.97
C THR A 53 -4.84 9.83 21.38
N ALA A 54 -4.79 10.87 20.52
CA ALA A 54 -5.47 12.14 20.72
C ALA A 54 -6.88 12.10 20.12
N ALA A 55 -7.80 12.87 20.71
CA ALA A 55 -9.13 13.07 20.13
C ALA A 55 -9.01 13.62 18.71
N PRO A 56 -9.82 13.14 17.74
CA PRO A 56 -9.76 13.61 16.38
C PRO A 56 -10.08 15.10 16.31
N SER A 57 -9.12 15.89 15.82
CA SER A 57 -9.26 17.35 15.63
C SER A 57 -9.64 17.71 14.19
N GLY A 58 -9.96 16.71 13.38
CA GLY A 58 -10.26 16.91 11.98
C GLY A 58 -11.71 17.22 11.69
N ARG A 59 -11.98 17.54 10.45
CA ARG A 59 -13.34 17.84 9.96
C ARG A 59 -13.56 17.21 8.60
N TYR A 60 -14.82 16.91 8.27
CA TYR A 60 -15.23 16.51 6.95
C TYR A 60 -15.26 17.72 6.02
N GLU A 61 -14.59 17.59 4.88
CA GLU A 61 -14.53 18.59 3.83
C GLU A 61 -14.78 17.94 2.47
N ARG A 62 -15.25 18.71 1.52
CA ARG A 62 -15.44 18.24 0.14
C ARG A 62 -14.32 18.78 -0.72
N VAL A 63 -13.74 17.89 -1.54
CA VAL A 63 -12.73 18.27 -2.54
C VAL A 63 -13.37 19.12 -3.62
N ARG A 64 -12.82 20.28 -3.88
CA ARG A 64 -13.25 21.18 -4.95
C ARG A 64 -12.45 20.98 -6.22
N GLU A 65 -11.13 20.95 -6.09
CA GLU A 65 -10.23 20.76 -7.23
C GLU A 65 -8.86 20.25 -6.78
N PHE A 66 -8.12 19.70 -7.73
CA PHE A 66 -6.71 19.36 -7.56
C PHE A 66 -5.82 20.60 -7.79
N VAL A 67 -4.81 20.77 -6.94
CA VAL A 67 -3.80 21.83 -7.03
C VAL A 67 -2.42 21.20 -7.19
N PRO A 68 -1.72 21.42 -8.30
CA PRO A 68 -0.36 20.90 -8.50
C PRO A 68 0.62 21.37 -7.41
N PRO A 69 1.65 20.57 -7.08
CA PRO A 69 1.93 19.22 -7.61
C PRO A 69 1.12 18.10 -6.94
N LEU A 70 0.79 18.19 -5.65
CA LEU A 70 0.13 17.15 -4.85
C LEU A 70 -0.73 17.76 -3.74
N ALA A 71 -1.66 18.65 -4.11
CA ALA A 71 -2.57 19.24 -3.14
C ALA A 71 -4.02 19.23 -3.63
N LEU A 72 -4.93 19.37 -2.69
CA LEU A 72 -6.37 19.44 -2.91
C LEU A 72 -6.89 20.77 -2.39
N ARG A 73 -7.68 21.49 -3.16
CA ARG A 73 -8.47 22.62 -2.69
C ARG A 73 -9.80 22.09 -2.15
N LEU A 74 -10.11 22.49 -0.93
CA LEU A 74 -11.31 22.08 -0.22
C LEU A 74 -12.42 23.15 -0.35
N GLU A 75 -13.64 22.81 0.02
CA GLU A 75 -14.77 23.75 0.01
C GLU A 75 -14.52 24.96 0.90
N SER A 76 -13.83 24.79 2.02
CA SER A 76 -13.36 25.87 2.90
C SER A 76 -12.33 26.80 2.27
N ARG A 77 -11.95 26.59 1.02
CA ARG A 77 -10.86 27.25 0.28
C ARG A 77 -9.45 26.91 0.81
N THR A 78 -9.32 26.09 1.84
CA THR A 78 -8.04 25.57 2.30
C THR A 78 -7.42 24.73 1.19
N VAL A 79 -6.12 24.94 0.92
CA VAL A 79 -5.32 24.06 0.09
C VAL A 79 -4.56 23.13 1.02
N ALA A 80 -4.87 21.84 0.96
CA ALA A 80 -4.28 20.81 1.79
C ALA A 80 -3.43 19.84 0.95
N ARG A 81 -2.21 19.55 1.41
CA ARG A 81 -1.35 18.52 0.82
C ARG A 81 -1.22 17.35 1.77
N PRO A 82 -1.07 16.12 1.27
CA PRO A 82 -0.79 14.99 2.15
C PRO A 82 0.47 15.26 2.97
N ALA A 83 0.35 15.14 4.30
CA ALA A 83 1.49 15.32 5.21
C ALA A 83 2.49 14.18 5.07
N GLY A 84 3.76 14.46 5.33
CA GLY A 84 4.83 13.45 5.37
C GLY A 84 5.25 12.88 4.03
N VAL A 85 4.81 13.46 2.89
CA VAL A 85 5.22 13.00 1.57
C VAL A 85 5.94 14.10 0.80
N ALA A 86 7.00 13.71 0.09
CA ALA A 86 7.73 14.53 -0.86
C ALA A 86 7.24 14.24 -2.28
N ALA A 87 6.87 15.30 -3.00
CA ALA A 87 6.53 15.17 -4.41
C ALA A 87 7.78 14.74 -5.21
N PRO A 88 7.63 13.80 -6.18
CA PRO A 88 8.75 13.41 -7.02
C PRO A 88 9.30 14.61 -7.82
N GLY A 89 10.65 14.70 -7.92
CA GLY A 89 11.30 15.74 -8.72
C GLY A 89 11.20 15.48 -10.21
N GLU A 90 11.14 14.23 -10.63
CA GLU A 90 11.05 13.84 -12.03
C GLU A 90 9.63 13.97 -12.55
N ARG A 91 9.50 14.64 -13.70
CA ARG A 91 8.20 14.95 -14.30
C ARG A 91 7.29 13.71 -14.51
N PRO A 92 7.76 12.58 -15.10
CA PRO A 92 6.91 11.41 -15.31
C PRO A 92 6.39 10.79 -14.00
N ALA A 93 7.22 10.82 -12.94
CA ALA A 93 6.84 10.31 -11.63
C ALA A 93 5.84 11.25 -10.95
N ALA A 94 6.07 12.57 -11.02
CA ALA A 94 5.16 13.58 -10.49
C ALA A 94 3.77 13.50 -11.15
N GLU A 95 3.72 13.31 -12.48
CA GLU A 95 2.48 13.14 -13.22
C GLU A 95 1.70 11.89 -12.78
N ARG A 96 2.38 10.75 -12.55
CA ARG A 96 1.75 9.53 -12.01
C ARG A 96 1.18 9.75 -10.62
N ALA A 97 1.95 10.37 -9.73
CA ALA A 97 1.48 10.68 -8.37
C ALA A 97 0.27 11.63 -8.38
N ALA A 98 0.30 12.66 -9.22
CA ALA A 98 -0.80 13.59 -9.41
C ALA A 98 -2.05 12.91 -9.99
N ALA A 99 -1.89 12.04 -10.99
CA ALA A 99 -2.99 11.28 -11.57
C ALA A 99 -3.65 10.39 -10.51
N ARG A 100 -2.83 9.70 -9.70
CA ARG A 100 -3.34 8.84 -8.63
C ARG A 100 -4.07 9.61 -7.54
N LEU A 101 -3.58 10.78 -7.15
CA LEU A 101 -4.28 11.64 -6.18
C LEU A 101 -5.65 12.09 -6.72
N LYS A 102 -5.75 12.43 -8.01
CA LYS A 102 -7.02 12.78 -8.66
C LYS A 102 -8.01 11.62 -8.70
N GLU A 103 -7.52 10.39 -8.91
CA GLU A 103 -8.36 9.18 -8.86
C GLU A 103 -8.87 8.89 -7.45
N LEU A 104 -8.02 9.07 -6.44
CA LEU A 104 -8.38 8.82 -5.04
C LEU A 104 -9.38 9.84 -4.51
N ALA A 105 -9.25 11.09 -4.92
CA ALA A 105 -10.05 12.20 -4.41
C ALA A 105 -10.49 13.15 -5.56
N PRO A 106 -11.34 12.67 -6.49
CA PRO A 106 -11.91 13.54 -7.51
C PRO A 106 -12.76 14.66 -6.90
N PRO A 107 -13.04 15.76 -7.64
CA PRO A 107 -13.94 16.82 -7.20
C PRO A 107 -15.28 16.25 -6.70
N GLY A 108 -15.76 16.73 -5.58
CA GLY A 108 -16.97 16.24 -4.93
C GLY A 108 -16.75 15.15 -3.88
N THR A 109 -15.55 14.52 -3.85
CA THR A 109 -15.22 13.52 -2.82
C THR A 109 -15.21 14.14 -1.42
N VAL A 110 -15.84 13.47 -0.47
CA VAL A 110 -15.76 13.81 0.94
C VAL A 110 -14.47 13.22 1.50
N VAL A 111 -13.65 14.06 2.13
CA VAL A 111 -12.44 13.68 2.86
C VAL A 111 -12.55 14.15 4.31
N TYR A 112 -11.94 13.40 5.21
CA TYR A 112 -11.75 13.89 6.57
C TYR A 112 -10.32 14.44 6.67
N VAL A 113 -10.19 15.66 7.15
CA VAL A 113 -8.96 16.46 7.11
C VAL A 113 -8.50 16.78 8.51
N GLU A 114 -7.32 16.33 8.86
CA GLU A 114 -6.62 16.72 10.08
C GLU A 114 -5.39 17.53 9.69
N LEU A 115 -5.40 18.81 10.03
CA LEU A 115 -4.25 19.68 9.77
C LEU A 115 -3.10 19.31 10.70
N GLU A 116 -1.95 19.06 10.13
CA GLU A 116 -0.72 18.84 10.90
C GLU A 116 -0.11 20.18 11.32
N PRO A 117 0.56 20.23 12.49
CA PRO A 117 1.30 21.41 12.89
C PRO A 117 2.32 21.78 11.81
N ARG A 118 2.40 23.05 11.47
CA ARG A 118 3.43 23.52 10.54
C ARG A 118 4.78 23.48 11.24
N SER A 119 5.65 22.58 10.79
CA SER A 119 7.04 22.52 11.25
C SER A 119 7.90 23.38 10.32
N GLY A 120 8.42 24.49 10.83
CA GLY A 120 9.39 25.33 10.14
C GLY A 120 8.84 26.39 9.19
N GLU A 121 9.73 27.30 8.78
CA GLU A 121 9.48 28.52 8.04
C GLU A 121 9.17 28.36 6.55
N ARG A 122 8.95 27.15 6.05
CA ARG A 122 8.53 26.98 4.64
C ARG A 122 7.07 27.38 4.51
N GLU A 123 6.86 28.59 4.09
CA GLU A 123 5.58 29.17 3.69
C GLU A 123 5.04 28.46 2.43
N SER A 124 4.67 27.19 2.59
CA SER A 124 3.98 26.46 1.54
C SER A 124 2.55 26.97 1.48
N ALA A 125 2.10 27.36 0.30
CA ALA A 125 0.72 27.76 0.03
C ALA A 125 -0.30 26.65 0.40
N ALA A 126 0.17 25.39 0.52
CA ALA A 126 -0.64 24.24 0.89
C ALA A 126 -0.30 23.77 2.32
N ALA A 127 -1.31 23.68 3.17
CA ALA A 127 -1.18 23.18 4.53
C ALA A 127 -0.93 21.66 4.53
N PRO A 128 0.05 21.15 5.29
CA PRO A 128 0.19 19.72 5.48
C PRO A 128 -1.00 19.17 6.26
N ALA A 129 -1.58 18.06 5.80
CA ALA A 129 -2.74 17.46 6.42
C ALA A 129 -2.75 15.94 6.28
N SER A 130 -3.22 15.26 7.29
CA SER A 130 -3.64 13.86 7.19
C SER A 130 -4.99 13.82 6.46
N LEU A 131 -4.98 13.41 5.19
CA LEU A 131 -6.16 13.37 4.33
C LEU A 131 -6.70 11.95 4.27
N TRP A 132 -7.90 11.74 4.79
CA TRP A 132 -8.54 10.45 4.90
C TRP A 132 -9.71 10.30 3.94
N LEU A 133 -9.82 9.12 3.36
CA LEU A 133 -10.99 8.68 2.59
C LEU A 133 -11.89 7.86 3.51
N PRO A 134 -12.97 8.46 4.04
CA PRO A 134 -13.92 7.76 4.90
C PRO A 134 -14.81 6.81 4.09
N PRO A 135 -15.46 5.81 4.72
CA PRO A 135 -16.57 5.10 4.10
C PRO A 135 -17.72 6.07 3.79
N ALA A 136 -18.56 5.72 2.81
CA ALA A 136 -19.56 6.61 2.22
C ALA A 136 -20.55 7.23 3.21
N ASP A 137 -20.81 6.57 4.32
CA ASP A 137 -21.78 6.96 5.36
C ASP A 137 -21.12 7.51 6.65
N ALA A 138 -19.80 7.58 6.70
CA ALA A 138 -19.05 7.96 7.90
C ALA A 138 -19.43 9.33 8.47
N ALA A 139 -19.73 10.30 7.60
CA ALA A 139 -20.11 11.64 8.04
C ALA A 139 -21.43 11.68 8.85
N ARG A 140 -22.19 10.60 8.84
CA ARG A 140 -23.49 10.46 9.54
C ARG A 140 -23.39 9.62 10.81
N GLN A 141 -22.26 8.92 11.04
CA GLN A 141 -22.13 7.87 12.06
C GLN A 141 -21.48 8.31 13.38
N GLY A 142 -21.17 9.59 13.58
CA GLY A 142 -20.55 10.08 14.80
C GLY A 142 -19.02 10.17 14.73
N PRO A 143 -18.24 9.61 15.68
CA PRO A 143 -16.78 9.72 15.68
C PRO A 143 -16.17 9.16 14.38
N PHE A 144 -15.07 9.79 13.92
CA PHE A 144 -14.41 9.37 12.68
C PHE A 144 -13.93 7.92 12.74
N PRO A 145 -14.31 7.06 11.77
CA PRO A 145 -14.01 5.62 11.79
C PRO A 145 -12.63 5.34 11.16
N TYR A 146 -11.54 5.64 11.87
CA TYR A 146 -10.17 5.46 11.39
C TYR A 146 -9.90 4.06 10.84
N GLU A 147 -10.40 3.01 11.51
CA GLU A 147 -10.16 1.62 11.11
C GLU A 147 -10.75 1.25 9.75
N GLN A 148 -11.79 1.95 9.33
CA GLN A 148 -12.48 1.73 8.05
C GLN A 148 -12.07 2.75 6.98
N SER A 149 -11.29 3.75 7.37
CA SER A 149 -10.85 4.84 6.50
C SER A 149 -9.47 4.56 5.91
N ARG A 150 -9.17 5.21 4.79
CA ARG A 150 -7.87 5.06 4.12
C ARG A 150 -7.15 6.39 4.09
N LEU A 151 -5.90 6.42 4.51
CA LEU A 151 -5.05 7.61 4.49
C LEU A 151 -4.42 7.77 3.10
N ILE A 152 -4.69 8.88 2.42
CA ILE A 152 -4.24 9.14 1.04
C ILE A 152 -2.72 9.09 0.95
N GLY A 153 -2.00 9.75 1.86
CA GLY A 153 -0.54 9.72 1.89
C GLY A 153 0.03 8.31 1.98
N ALA A 154 -0.56 7.46 2.84
CA ALA A 154 -0.15 6.07 3.00
C ALA A 154 -0.33 5.25 1.71
N ILE A 155 -1.44 5.46 0.99
CA ILE A 155 -1.67 4.80 -0.31
C ILE A 155 -0.59 5.19 -1.32
N LEU A 156 -0.29 6.47 -1.44
CA LEU A 156 0.71 6.97 -2.39
C LEU A 156 2.12 6.43 -2.07
N VAL A 157 2.50 6.36 -0.79
CA VAL A 157 3.79 5.79 -0.34
C VAL A 157 3.81 4.29 -0.60
N GLN A 158 2.76 3.56 -0.25
CA GLN A 158 2.68 2.11 -0.44
C GLN A 158 2.76 1.69 -1.92
N GLU A 159 2.20 2.51 -2.81
CA GLU A 159 2.28 2.32 -4.26
C GLU A 159 3.64 2.78 -4.83
N GLY A 160 4.50 3.41 -4.02
CA GLY A 160 5.81 3.94 -4.42
C GLY A 160 5.72 5.15 -5.33
N LEU A 161 4.62 5.89 -5.31
CA LEU A 161 4.41 7.06 -6.17
C LEU A 161 5.02 8.34 -5.60
N VAL A 162 5.29 8.36 -4.29
CA VAL A 162 5.94 9.45 -3.58
C VAL A 162 6.97 8.88 -2.60
N ALA A 163 7.94 9.69 -2.20
CA ALA A 163 8.86 9.36 -1.11
C ALA A 163 8.34 9.96 0.20
N VAL A 164 8.82 9.41 1.32
CA VAL A 164 8.59 9.99 2.64
C VAL A 164 9.44 11.25 2.78
N ASP A 165 8.85 12.32 3.31
CA ASP A 165 9.59 13.54 3.66
C ASP A 165 10.29 13.35 5.02
N PRO A 166 11.63 13.24 5.07
CA PRO A 166 12.36 12.97 6.31
C PRO A 166 12.32 14.16 7.28
N ASP A 167 12.19 15.38 6.74
CA ASP A 167 12.32 16.62 7.49
C ASP A 167 10.99 17.08 8.11
N GLN A 168 9.87 16.55 7.62
CA GLN A 168 8.56 16.89 8.16
C GLN A 168 8.23 16.04 9.39
N ALA A 169 7.82 16.70 10.47
CA ALA A 169 7.19 16.03 11.61
C ALA A 169 5.69 15.84 11.32
N TYR A 170 5.18 14.64 11.47
CA TYR A 170 3.77 14.28 11.30
C TYR A 170 3.43 12.99 12.06
N LEU A 171 2.16 12.77 12.32
CA LEU A 171 1.70 11.73 13.22
C LEU A 171 2.07 10.30 12.79
N TYR A 172 2.05 10.02 11.48
CA TYR A 172 2.21 8.65 10.93
C TYR A 172 3.61 8.39 10.33
N LYS A 173 4.66 9.06 10.86
CA LYS A 173 6.01 9.00 10.27
C LYS A 173 6.58 7.59 10.22
N ASN A 174 6.51 6.84 11.32
CA ASN A 174 7.05 5.50 11.40
C ASN A 174 6.33 4.53 10.44
N GLU A 175 5.02 4.67 10.36
CA GLU A 175 4.17 3.86 9.47
C GLU A 175 4.50 4.14 8.00
N PHE A 176 4.69 5.40 7.64
CA PHE A 176 5.07 5.76 6.27
C PHE A 176 6.44 5.23 5.90
N GLN A 177 7.41 5.27 6.81
CA GLN A 177 8.73 4.67 6.61
C GLN A 177 8.63 3.17 6.34
N MET A 178 7.83 2.43 7.12
CA MET A 178 7.60 1.00 6.87
C MET A 178 6.94 0.74 5.50
N LEU A 179 6.00 1.58 5.08
CA LEU A 179 5.35 1.48 3.76
C LEU A 179 6.33 1.78 2.62
N GLU A 180 7.21 2.77 2.80
CA GLU A 180 8.25 3.10 1.82
C GLU A 180 9.26 1.96 1.69
N ASP A 181 9.71 1.38 2.80
CA ASP A 181 10.62 0.23 2.82
C ASP A 181 9.97 -0.99 2.13
N ASP A 182 8.67 -1.18 2.30
CA ASP A 182 7.93 -2.22 1.59
C ASP A 182 7.85 -1.92 0.08
N ALA A 183 7.59 -0.68 -0.30
CA ALA A 183 7.57 -0.26 -1.70
C ALA A 183 8.95 -0.45 -2.37
N ARG A 184 10.04 -0.12 -1.67
CA ARG A 184 11.43 -0.33 -2.10
C ARG A 184 11.75 -1.82 -2.29
N ARG A 185 11.45 -2.65 -1.31
CA ARG A 185 11.67 -4.11 -1.38
C ARG A 185 10.95 -4.75 -2.56
N HIS A 186 9.74 -4.29 -2.87
CA HIS A 186 8.94 -4.79 -3.97
C HIS A 186 9.13 -4.01 -5.28
N ARG A 187 10.08 -3.08 -5.34
CA ARG A 187 10.41 -2.28 -6.52
C ARG A 187 9.18 -1.61 -7.15
N ARG A 188 8.36 -0.96 -6.33
CA ARG A 188 7.15 -0.27 -6.81
C ARG A 188 7.44 1.18 -7.19
N GLY A 189 6.77 1.69 -8.22
CA GLY A 189 6.76 3.09 -8.60
C GLY A 189 8.14 3.70 -8.77
N LEU A 190 8.54 4.64 -7.91
CA LEU A 190 9.86 5.29 -7.90
C LEU A 190 11.03 4.32 -7.72
N TRP A 191 10.77 3.18 -7.10
CA TRP A 191 11.76 2.16 -6.75
C TRP A 191 11.81 1.02 -7.77
N ALA A 192 11.02 1.10 -8.86
CA ALA A 192 11.17 0.19 -9.98
C ALA A 192 12.53 0.43 -10.64
N ALA A 193 13.26 -0.63 -10.95
CA ALA A 193 14.47 -0.48 -11.76
C ALA A 193 14.11 0.11 -13.12
N PRO A 194 14.98 0.95 -13.72
CA PRO A 194 14.79 1.48 -15.04
C PRO A 194 14.73 0.37 -16.10
#